data_23a0e5328d26780a6773cda13c8e8cc9
#
_entry.id   23a0e5328d26780a6773cda13c8e8cc9
#
_cell.length_a   1.000
_cell.length_b   1.000
_cell.length_c   1.000
_cell.angle_alpha   90.00
_cell.angle_beta   90.00
_cell.angle_gamma   90.00
#
_symmetry.space_group_name_H-M   'P 1'
#
loop_
_entity.id
_entity.type
_entity.pdbx_description
1 polymer ?
#
loop_
_entity_poly.entity_id
_entity_poly.type
_entity_poly.pdbx_seq_one_letter_code
_entity_poly.pdbx_strand_id
1 'polypeptide(L)'
;RFFSALDIELDYKPEVIIFSDYSVAKNSVISPLDDTWQIIGRFRNGVASTTHLALTTPEAVPESKELILQKIMEEYNAYKLVKGYKELLPHSFQSPLQEFLEHLPIHEYIMPNGELNRYRIHNRLNHEEVVGIYQTPETLREAYLQCNDYFNLTFAEEYHGNKEMRLGKRTYNKFMKNMKFMEEFYYFKLNEPLVNQQQKMIFNSLKKEDPLLLEACQLLTREFIEEVRFDRQTLSREII
;
A
#
# COMPACT_ATOMS: atom_id res chain seq x y z
N ARG A 1 -1.92 12.74 4.93
CA ARG A 1 -3.32 12.31 5.14
C ARG A 1 -4.23 13.53 5.03
N PHE A 2 -5.11 13.59 4.04
CA PHE A 2 -5.97 14.74 3.74
C PHE A 2 -7.02 15.04 4.80
N PHE A 3 -7.45 14.04 5.56
CA PHE A 3 -8.53 14.18 6.54
C PHE A 3 -8.17 14.99 7.79
N SER A 4 -6.93 15.47 7.93
CA SER A 4 -6.53 16.28 9.08
C SER A 4 -6.73 17.79 8.89
N ALA A 5 -7.12 18.28 7.68
CA ALA A 5 -7.09 19.70 7.37
C ALA A 5 -8.33 20.27 6.65
N LEU A 6 -9.29 19.43 6.24
CA LEU A 6 -10.44 19.88 5.43
C LEU A 6 -11.75 19.58 6.15
N ASP A 7 -12.59 20.60 6.27
CA ASP A 7 -14.01 20.44 6.60
C ASP A 7 -14.80 20.37 5.30
N ILE A 8 -15.74 19.43 5.22
CA ILE A 8 -16.55 19.18 4.04
C ILE A 8 -17.99 19.54 4.37
N GLU A 9 -18.52 20.57 3.71
CA GLU A 9 -19.92 20.96 3.78
C GLU A 9 -20.61 20.58 2.48
N LEU A 10 -21.60 19.70 2.58
CA LEU A 10 -22.45 19.27 1.46
C LEU A 10 -23.90 19.52 1.82
N ASP A 11 -24.72 19.83 0.82
CA ASP A 11 -26.18 20.03 1.00
C ASP A 11 -26.93 18.70 1.25
N TYR A 12 -26.22 17.58 1.18
CA TYR A 12 -26.73 16.24 1.41
C TYR A 12 -25.76 15.44 2.28
N LYS A 13 -26.23 14.33 2.87
CA LYS A 13 -25.41 13.38 3.61
C LYS A 13 -24.82 12.35 2.65
N PRO A 14 -23.50 12.35 2.41
CA PRO A 14 -22.86 11.40 1.52
C PRO A 14 -22.75 10.00 2.14
N GLU A 15 -22.60 8.99 1.29
CA GLU A 15 -22.06 7.69 1.66
C GLU A 15 -20.53 7.77 1.57
N VAL A 16 -19.84 7.30 2.62
CA VAL A 16 -18.38 7.31 2.69
C VAL A 16 -17.86 5.89 2.55
N ILE A 17 -16.95 5.67 1.61
CA ILE A 17 -16.29 4.39 1.43
C ILE A 17 -14.82 4.54 1.80
N ILE A 18 -14.36 3.74 2.75
CA ILE A 18 -12.98 3.68 3.20
C ILE A 18 -12.37 2.38 2.67
N PHE A 19 -11.17 2.46 2.11
CA PHE A 19 -10.41 1.30 1.64
C PHE A 19 -9.12 1.15 2.44
N SER A 20 -8.86 -0.05 2.93
CA SER A 20 -7.62 -0.39 3.61
C SER A 20 -7.07 -1.71 3.08
N ASP A 21 -5.84 -1.67 2.59
CA ASP A 21 -5.12 -2.85 2.12
C ASP A 21 -3.66 -2.79 2.59
N TYR A 22 -3.36 -3.53 3.64
CA TYR A 22 -2.01 -3.61 4.20
C TYR A 22 -1.01 -4.24 3.23
N SER A 23 -1.44 -5.17 2.38
CA SER A 23 -0.56 -5.88 1.44
C SER A 23 -0.02 -4.99 0.33
N VAL A 24 -0.81 -4.00 -0.09
CA VAL A 24 -0.44 -3.03 -1.15
C VAL A 24 0.26 -1.81 -0.57
N ALA A 25 -0.24 -1.28 0.53
CA ALA A 25 0.29 -0.06 1.13
C ALA A 25 0.24 -0.12 2.66
N LYS A 26 1.32 -0.58 3.27
CA LYS A 26 1.45 -0.72 4.74
C LYS A 26 1.04 0.52 5.53
N ASN A 27 1.20 1.71 4.94
CA ASN A 27 0.85 2.99 5.57
C ASN A 27 -0.58 3.46 5.27
N SER A 28 -1.40 2.67 4.55
CA SER A 28 -2.77 3.02 4.20
C SER A 28 -3.82 2.45 5.15
N VAL A 29 -3.38 1.68 6.16
CA VAL A 29 -4.30 1.16 7.17
C VAL A 29 -4.95 2.28 7.97
N ILE A 30 -6.23 2.13 8.23
CA ILE A 30 -7.08 3.12 8.89
C ILE A 30 -7.46 2.56 10.27
N SER A 31 -7.19 3.34 11.31
CA SER A 31 -7.63 2.99 12.66
C SER A 31 -9.15 3.09 12.78
N PRO A 32 -9.85 1.99 13.15
CA PRO A 32 -11.27 2.07 13.47
C PRO A 32 -11.59 3.07 14.58
N LEU A 33 -10.69 3.20 15.56
CA LEU A 33 -10.89 4.02 16.74
C LEU A 33 -10.66 5.52 16.49
N ASP A 34 -9.63 5.85 15.70
CA ASP A 34 -9.19 7.25 15.53
C ASP A 34 -9.47 7.80 14.14
N ASP A 35 -8.89 7.15 13.11
CA ASP A 35 -8.94 7.68 11.73
C ASP A 35 -10.38 7.68 11.18
N THR A 36 -11.14 6.60 11.42
CA THR A 36 -12.53 6.51 10.95
C THR A 36 -13.39 7.65 11.52
N TRP A 37 -13.25 7.96 12.79
CA TRP A 37 -13.91 9.08 13.44
C TRP A 37 -13.51 10.41 12.83
N GLN A 38 -12.22 10.62 12.62
CA GLN A 38 -11.72 11.85 12.03
C GLN A 38 -12.24 12.04 10.61
N ILE A 39 -12.32 10.97 9.82
CA ILE A 39 -12.87 11.01 8.45
C ILE A 39 -14.35 11.41 8.49
N ILE A 40 -15.17 10.73 9.29
CA ILE A 40 -16.61 10.99 9.39
C ILE A 40 -16.88 12.39 9.96
N GLY A 41 -16.13 12.80 10.98
CA GLY A 41 -16.27 14.09 11.62
C GLY A 41 -15.93 15.29 10.72
N ARG A 42 -15.30 15.07 9.56
CA ARG A 42 -15.06 16.14 8.56
C ARG A 42 -16.30 16.53 7.78
N PHE A 43 -17.31 15.69 7.75
CA PHE A 43 -18.58 16.02 7.09
C PHE A 43 -19.49 16.78 8.08
N ARG A 44 -19.54 18.10 7.98
CA ARG A 44 -20.25 18.98 8.93
C ARG A 44 -21.74 18.67 9.06
N ASN A 45 -22.37 18.26 7.97
CA ASN A 45 -23.78 17.86 7.94
C ASN A 45 -23.99 16.37 8.18
N GLY A 46 -22.91 15.66 8.60
CA GLY A 46 -22.90 14.21 8.83
C GLY A 46 -22.82 13.39 7.54
N VAL A 47 -22.86 12.08 7.70
CA VAL A 47 -22.83 11.09 6.61
C VAL A 47 -24.09 10.24 6.66
N ALA A 48 -24.54 9.71 5.52
CA ALA A 48 -25.66 8.78 5.45
C ALA A 48 -25.25 7.38 5.94
N SER A 49 -24.09 6.92 5.47
CA SER A 49 -23.48 5.66 5.86
C SER A 49 -21.97 5.71 5.66
N THR A 50 -21.27 4.79 6.32
CA THR A 50 -19.83 4.58 6.09
C THR A 50 -19.58 3.09 5.89
N THR A 51 -18.94 2.74 4.79
CA THR A 51 -18.53 1.38 4.48
C THR A 51 -17.01 1.30 4.50
N HIS A 52 -16.46 0.43 5.34
CA HIS A 52 -15.02 0.15 5.34
C HIS A 52 -14.76 -1.19 4.65
N LEU A 53 -14.13 -1.14 3.49
CA LEU A 53 -13.65 -2.29 2.76
C LEU A 53 -12.19 -2.53 3.16
N ALA A 54 -11.96 -3.55 3.95
CA ALA A 54 -10.65 -3.86 4.50
C ALA A 54 -10.18 -5.25 4.09
N LEU A 55 -8.93 -5.35 3.67
CA LEU A 55 -8.25 -6.62 3.45
C LEU A 55 -7.36 -6.92 4.64
N THR A 56 -7.64 -8.04 5.31
CA THR A 56 -6.81 -8.56 6.40
C THR A 56 -5.77 -9.55 5.87
N THR A 57 -4.64 -9.64 6.54
CA THR A 57 -3.55 -10.54 6.14
C THR A 57 -2.77 -11.04 7.36
N PRO A 58 -2.50 -12.36 7.47
CA PRO A 58 -1.64 -12.88 8.52
C PRO A 58 -0.21 -12.29 8.54
N GLU A 59 0.19 -11.61 7.44
CA GLU A 59 1.47 -10.91 7.35
C GLU A 59 1.47 -9.56 8.08
N ALA A 60 0.31 -9.08 8.52
CA ALA A 60 0.16 -7.87 9.34
C ALA A 60 0.56 -8.16 10.80
N VAL A 61 1.82 -8.56 10.99
CA VAL A 61 2.38 -8.83 12.32
C VAL A 61 2.96 -7.53 12.88
N PRO A 62 2.42 -7.00 13.98
CA PRO A 62 2.95 -5.80 14.60
C PRO A 62 4.31 -6.07 15.24
N GLU A 63 5.21 -5.11 15.17
CA GLU A 63 6.44 -5.15 15.94
C GLU A 63 6.12 -4.90 17.43
N SER A 64 6.78 -5.63 18.35
CA SER A 64 6.47 -5.43 19.78
C SER A 64 6.88 -4.03 20.24
N LYS A 65 6.08 -3.43 21.13
CA LYS A 65 6.34 -2.11 21.69
C LYS A 65 7.71 -2.02 22.38
N GLU A 66 8.06 -3.07 23.12
CA GLU A 66 9.33 -3.18 23.82
C GLU A 66 10.51 -3.14 22.84
N LEU A 67 10.41 -3.88 21.74
CA LEU A 67 11.46 -3.94 20.72
C LEU A 67 11.62 -2.59 20.00
N ILE A 68 10.50 -1.93 19.68
CA ILE A 68 10.52 -0.59 19.06
C ILE A 68 11.21 0.42 19.99
N LEU A 69 10.79 0.45 21.25
CA LEU A 69 11.34 1.38 22.25
C LEU A 69 12.83 1.09 22.48
N GLN A 70 13.22 -0.19 22.57
CA GLN A 70 14.62 -0.57 22.72
C GLN A 70 15.44 -0.07 21.54
N LYS A 71 15.03 -0.32 20.31
CA LYS A 71 15.74 0.16 19.10
C LYS A 71 15.90 1.67 19.09
N ILE A 72 14.81 2.41 19.35
CA ILE A 72 14.85 3.88 19.38
C ILE A 72 15.83 4.36 20.45
N MET A 73 15.84 3.75 21.64
CA MET A 73 16.74 4.13 22.73
C MET A 73 18.21 3.82 22.42
N GLU A 74 18.47 2.68 21.82
CA GLU A 74 19.84 2.30 21.38
C GLU A 74 20.37 3.26 20.33
N GLU A 75 19.59 3.55 19.29
CA GLU A 75 19.94 4.50 18.23
C GLU A 75 20.11 5.93 18.78
N TYR A 76 19.23 6.36 19.69
CA TYR A 76 19.34 7.68 20.33
C TYR A 76 20.60 7.81 21.19
N ASN A 77 20.97 6.77 21.93
CA ASN A 77 22.19 6.77 22.71
C ASN A 77 23.44 6.84 21.81
N ALA A 78 23.45 6.07 20.71
CA ALA A 78 24.50 6.13 19.71
C ALA A 78 24.60 7.54 19.06
N TYR A 79 23.45 8.13 18.68
CA TYR A 79 23.38 9.49 18.17
C TYR A 79 23.98 10.51 19.15
N LYS A 80 23.60 10.47 20.43
CA LYS A 80 24.14 11.38 21.46
C LYS A 80 25.65 11.25 21.60
N LEU A 81 26.14 10.03 21.57
CA LEU A 81 27.58 9.75 21.68
C LEU A 81 28.34 10.35 20.50
N VAL A 82 27.88 10.11 19.27
CA VAL A 82 28.50 10.67 18.06
C VAL A 82 28.42 12.19 18.04
N LYS A 83 27.27 12.77 18.43
CA LYS A 83 27.08 14.22 18.55
C LYS A 83 28.04 14.83 19.56
N GLY A 84 28.25 14.18 20.72
CA GLY A 84 29.21 14.64 21.71
C GLY A 84 30.67 14.66 21.20
N TYR A 85 31.07 13.64 20.43
CA TYR A 85 32.38 13.61 19.80
C TYR A 85 32.57 14.69 18.73
N LYS A 86 31.48 15.10 18.03
CA LYS A 86 31.54 16.15 17.00
C LYS A 86 32.21 17.44 17.54
N GLU A 87 31.90 17.84 18.78
CA GLU A 87 32.43 19.07 19.38
C GLU A 87 33.96 19.01 19.62
N LEU A 88 34.50 17.81 19.70
CA LEU A 88 35.93 17.56 19.89
C LEU A 88 36.70 17.49 18.56
N LEU A 89 36.03 17.46 17.44
CA LEU A 89 36.65 17.34 16.12
C LEU A 89 37.07 18.71 15.55
N PRO A 90 38.10 18.74 14.69
CA PRO A 90 38.41 19.94 13.91
C PRO A 90 37.20 20.44 13.11
N HIS A 91 37.10 21.77 12.95
CA HIS A 91 35.95 22.40 12.27
C HIS A 91 35.64 21.81 10.87
N SER A 92 36.69 21.40 10.13
CA SER A 92 36.55 20.77 8.82
C SER A 92 35.73 19.48 8.82
N PHE A 93 35.65 18.76 9.94
CA PHE A 93 34.89 17.52 10.09
C PHE A 93 33.50 17.72 10.74
N GLN A 94 33.27 18.86 11.40
CA GLN A 94 32.03 19.10 12.13
C GLN A 94 30.80 19.24 11.19
N SER A 95 30.98 19.93 10.05
CA SER A 95 29.86 20.12 9.09
C SER A 95 29.47 18.82 8.40
N PRO A 96 30.39 18.01 7.81
CA PRO A 96 30.01 16.71 7.24
C PRO A 96 29.40 15.75 8.25
N LEU A 97 29.89 15.76 9.49
CA LEU A 97 29.33 14.91 10.53
C LEU A 97 27.91 15.36 10.96
N GLN A 98 27.66 16.67 10.98
CA GLN A 98 26.35 17.22 11.23
C GLN A 98 25.34 16.77 10.15
N GLU A 99 25.70 16.91 8.90
CA GLU A 99 24.90 16.47 7.77
C GLU A 99 24.61 14.97 7.84
N PHE A 100 25.60 14.14 8.17
CA PHE A 100 25.42 12.72 8.41
C PHE A 100 24.40 12.43 9.53
N LEU A 101 24.53 13.11 10.68
CA LEU A 101 23.62 12.93 11.82
C LEU A 101 22.17 13.30 11.47
N GLU A 102 21.95 14.30 10.63
CA GLU A 102 20.63 14.74 10.19
C GLU A 102 19.94 13.74 9.24
N HIS A 103 20.73 12.91 8.55
CA HIS A 103 20.20 11.87 7.66
C HIS A 103 20.00 10.51 8.36
N LEU A 104 20.35 10.37 9.63
CA LEU A 104 20.10 9.15 10.38
C LEU A 104 18.59 8.96 10.63
N PRO A 105 18.03 7.73 10.51
CA PRO A 105 16.62 7.45 10.78
C PRO A 105 16.14 7.95 12.15
N ILE A 106 17.00 7.85 13.17
CA ILE A 106 16.68 8.32 14.52
C ILE A 106 16.41 9.84 14.59
N HIS A 107 16.92 10.62 13.62
CA HIS A 107 16.74 12.07 13.61
C HIS A 107 15.26 12.48 13.50
N GLU A 108 14.41 11.67 12.89
CA GLU A 108 12.96 11.93 12.86
C GLU A 108 12.31 11.92 14.26
N TYR A 109 12.92 11.20 15.23
CA TYR A 109 12.46 11.12 16.61
C TYR A 109 13.14 12.13 17.54
N ILE A 110 13.96 13.04 17.00
CA ILE A 110 14.70 14.03 17.80
C ILE A 110 14.09 15.42 17.58
N MET A 111 13.82 16.12 18.67
CA MET A 111 13.37 17.51 18.65
C MET A 111 14.56 18.46 18.43
N PRO A 112 14.31 19.72 18.00
CA PRO A 112 15.37 20.71 17.82
C PRO A 112 16.23 20.95 19.07
N ASN A 113 15.68 20.74 20.27
CA ASN A 113 16.42 20.83 21.54
C ASN A 113 17.28 19.59 21.84
N GLY A 114 17.27 18.58 20.96
CA GLY A 114 18.05 17.35 21.09
C GLY A 114 17.39 16.25 21.92
N GLU A 115 16.18 16.47 22.45
CA GLU A 115 15.43 15.46 23.19
C GLU A 115 14.59 14.57 22.27
N LEU A 116 14.20 13.38 22.79
CA LEU A 116 13.29 12.50 22.06
C LEU A 116 11.89 13.09 21.92
N ASN A 117 11.37 13.07 20.73
CA ASN A 117 10.02 13.45 20.41
C ASN A 117 9.03 12.33 20.81
N ARG A 118 8.50 12.43 22.01
CA ARG A 118 7.55 11.45 22.56
C ARG A 118 6.31 11.27 21.68
N TYR A 119 5.86 12.33 21.00
CA TYR A 119 4.70 12.26 20.13
C TYR A 119 4.99 11.39 18.90
N ARG A 120 6.16 11.52 18.28
CA ARG A 120 6.55 10.68 17.15
C ARG A 120 6.71 9.21 17.56
N ILE A 121 7.29 8.97 18.75
CA ILE A 121 7.39 7.62 19.29
C ILE A 121 5.99 7.03 19.51
N HIS A 122 5.09 7.78 20.13
CA HIS A 122 3.72 7.35 20.34
C HIS A 122 3.00 7.04 19.03
N ASN A 123 3.15 7.90 18.01
CA ASN A 123 2.58 7.63 16.69
C ASN A 123 3.13 6.35 16.05
N ARG A 124 4.41 6.05 16.24
CA ARG A 124 5.01 4.80 15.76
C ARG A 124 4.39 3.58 16.46
N LEU A 125 4.23 3.65 17.78
CA LEU A 125 3.59 2.59 18.56
C LEU A 125 2.14 2.38 18.17
N ASN A 126 1.37 3.46 18.02
CA ASN A 126 -0.03 3.39 17.57
C ASN A 126 -0.14 2.80 16.15
N HIS A 127 0.81 3.14 15.27
CA HIS A 127 0.81 2.54 13.92
C HIS A 127 0.93 1.01 13.99
N GLU A 128 1.80 0.48 14.83
CA GLU A 128 1.93 -0.98 14.99
C GLU A 128 0.68 -1.62 15.62
N GLU A 129 0.02 -0.94 16.56
CA GLU A 129 -1.28 -1.41 17.07
C GLU A 129 -2.31 -1.51 15.94
N VAL A 130 -2.40 -0.49 15.09
CA VAL A 130 -3.29 -0.50 13.93
C VAL A 130 -2.92 -1.61 12.94
N VAL A 131 -1.63 -1.86 12.71
CA VAL A 131 -1.18 -3.00 11.89
C VAL A 131 -1.71 -4.32 12.44
N GLY A 132 -1.63 -4.54 13.76
CA GLY A 132 -2.14 -5.75 14.40
C GLY A 132 -3.65 -5.98 14.22
N ILE A 133 -4.44 -4.90 14.10
CA ILE A 133 -5.88 -4.97 13.84
C ILE A 133 -6.18 -5.63 12.49
N TYR A 134 -5.29 -5.50 11.50
CA TYR A 134 -5.47 -6.06 10.16
C TYR A 134 -4.92 -7.48 9.98
N GLN A 135 -4.55 -8.14 11.07
CA GLN A 135 -4.01 -9.49 11.01
C GLN A 135 -5.08 -10.53 10.64
N THR A 136 -6.29 -10.41 11.20
CA THR A 136 -7.41 -11.30 10.89
C THR A 136 -8.73 -10.50 10.80
N PRO A 137 -9.78 -11.05 10.17
CA PRO A 137 -11.12 -10.45 10.19
C PRO A 137 -11.66 -10.26 11.61
N GLU A 138 -11.36 -11.20 12.51
CA GLU A 138 -11.80 -11.18 13.90
C GLU A 138 -11.19 -10.00 14.66
N THR A 139 -9.87 -9.79 14.54
CA THR A 139 -9.19 -8.65 15.19
C THR A 139 -9.70 -7.31 14.70
N LEU A 140 -9.99 -7.19 13.40
CA LEU A 140 -10.59 -5.99 12.82
C LEU A 140 -12.02 -5.77 13.34
N ARG A 141 -12.81 -6.83 13.40
CA ARG A 141 -14.17 -6.78 13.96
C ARG A 141 -14.17 -6.38 15.43
N GLU A 142 -13.30 -6.97 16.25
CA GLU A 142 -13.16 -6.63 17.66
C GLU A 142 -12.81 -5.16 17.87
N ALA A 143 -11.89 -4.61 17.05
CA ALA A 143 -11.55 -3.20 17.10
C ALA A 143 -12.75 -2.29 16.83
N TYR A 144 -13.61 -2.64 15.86
CA TYR A 144 -14.85 -1.90 15.61
C TYR A 144 -15.87 -2.07 16.74
N LEU A 145 -15.96 -3.25 17.36
CA LEU A 145 -16.88 -3.47 18.48
C LEU A 145 -16.54 -2.62 19.71
N GLN A 146 -15.30 -2.18 19.88
CA GLN A 146 -14.94 -1.21 20.91
C GLN A 146 -15.58 0.17 20.67
N CYS A 147 -16.04 0.45 19.45
CA CYS A 147 -16.74 1.68 19.07
C CYS A 147 -18.27 1.52 19.03
N ASN A 148 -18.81 0.40 19.50
CA ASN A 148 -20.23 0.04 19.35
C ASN A 148 -21.19 1.04 20.01
N ASP A 149 -20.75 1.76 21.04
CA ASP A 149 -21.55 2.81 21.69
C ASP A 149 -21.84 4.01 20.78
N TYR A 150 -21.11 4.13 19.67
CA TYR A 150 -21.14 5.28 18.78
C TYR A 150 -21.65 4.94 17.38
N PHE A 151 -21.62 3.67 16.97
CA PHE A 151 -21.98 3.22 15.64
C PHE A 151 -22.96 2.04 15.66
N ASN A 152 -23.93 2.05 14.77
CA ASN A 152 -24.67 0.86 14.40
C ASN A 152 -23.82 0.07 13.40
N LEU A 153 -23.19 -1.01 13.86
CA LEU A 153 -22.25 -1.79 13.08
C LEU A 153 -22.91 -2.98 12.39
N THR A 154 -22.65 -3.13 11.10
CA THR A 154 -22.99 -4.34 10.34
C THR A 154 -21.72 -4.90 9.73
N PHE A 155 -21.46 -6.19 9.93
CA PHE A 155 -20.31 -6.87 9.37
C PHE A 155 -20.72 -7.81 8.26
N ALA A 156 -20.02 -7.75 7.13
CA ALA A 156 -20.10 -8.72 6.06
C ALA A 156 -18.70 -9.24 5.78
N GLU A 157 -18.52 -10.55 5.84
CA GLU A 157 -17.28 -11.21 5.50
C GLU A 157 -17.46 -11.91 4.16
N GLU A 158 -16.72 -11.49 3.15
CA GLU A 158 -16.63 -12.21 1.89
C GLU A 158 -15.30 -12.95 1.87
N TYR A 159 -15.36 -14.27 1.99
CA TYR A 159 -14.20 -15.13 1.74
C TYR A 159 -13.94 -15.16 0.23
N HIS A 160 -13.16 -14.24 -0.24
CA HIS A 160 -12.50 -14.42 -1.53
C HIS A 160 -11.44 -15.50 -1.34
N GLY A 161 -11.89 -16.74 -1.39
CA GLY A 161 -11.10 -17.95 -1.15
C GLY A 161 -10.07 -18.21 -2.22
N ASN A 162 -9.25 -17.20 -2.55
CA ASN A 162 -8.21 -17.39 -3.52
C ASN A 162 -6.92 -16.69 -3.09
N LYS A 163 -5.86 -17.46 -3.12
CA LYS A 163 -4.48 -17.04 -3.29
C LYS A 163 -4.30 -15.96 -4.40
N GLU A 164 -5.37 -15.56 -5.02
CA GLU A 164 -5.48 -14.81 -6.27
C GLU A 164 -5.29 -13.30 -6.11
N MET A 165 -5.61 -12.69 -5.00
CA MET A 165 -5.48 -11.23 -4.84
C MET A 165 -4.14 -10.74 -4.28
N ARG A 166 -3.23 -11.63 -3.90
CA ARG A 166 -1.90 -11.23 -3.41
C ARG A 166 -0.85 -11.24 -4.51
N LEU A 167 -1.13 -10.57 -5.60
CA LEU A 167 -0.09 -10.19 -6.52
C LEU A 167 0.75 -9.09 -5.85
N GLY A 168 1.95 -9.42 -5.38
CA GLY A 168 2.88 -8.39 -4.92
C GLY A 168 3.00 -7.29 -5.98
N LYS A 169 3.24 -6.04 -5.59
CA LYS A 169 3.27 -4.85 -6.49
C LYS A 169 4.02 -5.12 -7.82
N ARG A 170 5.10 -5.91 -7.77
CA ARG A 170 5.87 -6.29 -8.96
C ARG A 170 5.11 -7.25 -9.88
N THR A 171 4.37 -8.20 -9.31
CA THR A 171 3.55 -9.18 -10.05
C THR A 171 2.29 -8.51 -10.59
N TYR A 172 1.65 -7.61 -9.83
CA TYR A 172 0.53 -6.80 -10.28
C TYR A 172 0.91 -5.89 -11.45
N ASN A 173 2.03 -5.19 -11.36
CA ASN A 173 2.51 -4.34 -12.47
C ASN A 173 2.79 -5.15 -13.73
N LYS A 174 3.36 -6.36 -13.58
CA LYS A 174 3.59 -7.28 -14.69
C LYS A 174 2.28 -7.77 -15.29
N PHE A 175 1.31 -8.14 -14.45
CA PHE A 175 -0.02 -8.54 -14.88
C PHE A 175 -0.72 -7.42 -15.66
N MET A 176 -0.75 -6.20 -15.11
CA MET A 176 -1.36 -5.04 -15.78
C MET A 176 -0.67 -4.70 -17.11
N LYS A 177 0.66 -4.88 -17.18
CA LYS A 177 1.40 -4.70 -18.43
C LYS A 177 0.97 -5.72 -19.48
N ASN A 178 0.82 -6.98 -19.09
CA ASN A 178 0.38 -8.05 -19.99
C ASN A 178 -1.09 -7.86 -20.41
N MET A 179 -1.97 -7.42 -19.50
CA MET A 179 -3.34 -7.05 -19.84
C MET A 179 -3.40 -5.95 -20.88
N LYS A 180 -2.65 -4.87 -20.68
CA LYS A 180 -2.58 -3.77 -21.65
C LYS A 180 -2.07 -4.22 -23.03
N PHE A 181 -1.04 -5.07 -23.04
CA PHE A 181 -0.52 -5.69 -24.26
C PHE A 181 -1.62 -6.47 -25.00
N MET A 182 -2.36 -7.31 -24.29
CA MET A 182 -3.45 -8.10 -24.84
C MET A 182 -4.61 -7.23 -25.35
N GLU A 183 -4.98 -6.19 -24.60
CA GLU A 183 -5.98 -5.20 -25.02
C GLU A 183 -5.58 -4.51 -26.31
N GLU A 184 -4.34 -4.07 -26.44
CA GLU A 184 -3.82 -3.48 -27.67
C GLU A 184 -3.92 -4.45 -28.86
N PHE A 185 -3.53 -5.72 -28.64
CA PHE A 185 -3.61 -6.75 -29.69
C PHE A 185 -5.05 -6.92 -30.19
N TYR A 186 -6.02 -7.12 -29.30
CA TYR A 186 -7.41 -7.35 -29.68
C TYR A 186 -8.12 -6.07 -30.18
N TYR A 187 -7.79 -4.91 -29.64
CA TYR A 187 -8.34 -3.63 -30.10
C TYR A 187 -8.02 -3.36 -31.56
N PHE A 188 -6.78 -3.63 -31.98
CA PHE A 188 -6.35 -3.45 -33.38
C PHE A 188 -6.60 -4.67 -34.26
N LYS A 189 -7.25 -5.71 -33.76
CA LYS A 189 -7.51 -6.97 -34.50
C LYS A 189 -6.25 -7.52 -35.16
N LEU A 190 -5.17 -7.60 -34.42
CA LEU A 190 -3.86 -8.02 -34.96
C LEU A 190 -3.76 -9.55 -35.22
N ASN A 191 -4.81 -10.32 -34.96
CA ASN A 191 -4.99 -11.72 -35.35
C ASN A 191 -5.53 -11.89 -36.80
N GLU A 192 -5.96 -10.78 -37.43
CA GLU A 192 -6.41 -10.73 -38.83
C GLU A 192 -5.26 -10.28 -39.76
N PRO A 193 -5.39 -10.44 -41.08
CA PRO A 193 -4.40 -9.88 -42.02
C PRO A 193 -4.18 -8.39 -41.80
N LEU A 194 -2.92 -7.98 -41.61
CA LEU A 194 -2.55 -6.60 -41.34
C LEU A 194 -2.75 -5.71 -42.57
N VAL A 195 -3.84 -4.96 -42.59
CA VAL A 195 -4.30 -4.19 -43.75
C VAL A 195 -3.62 -2.82 -43.85
N ASN A 196 -3.40 -2.15 -42.69
CA ASN A 196 -2.87 -0.80 -42.69
C ASN A 196 -1.48 -0.68 -42.05
N GLN A 197 -0.81 0.44 -42.34
CA GLN A 197 0.54 0.69 -41.83
C GLN A 197 0.60 0.79 -40.29
N GLN A 198 -0.45 1.33 -39.68
CA GLN A 198 -0.55 1.46 -38.21
C GLN A 198 -0.60 0.09 -37.52
N GLN A 199 -1.43 -0.83 -38.04
CA GLN A 199 -1.48 -2.21 -37.51
C GLN A 199 -0.12 -2.90 -37.62
N LYS A 200 0.59 -2.74 -38.75
CA LYS A 200 1.94 -3.29 -38.94
C LYS A 200 2.95 -2.73 -37.95
N MET A 201 2.89 -1.42 -37.65
CA MET A 201 3.76 -0.79 -36.68
C MET A 201 3.49 -1.32 -35.25
N ILE A 202 2.23 -1.40 -34.85
CA ILE A 202 1.82 -1.92 -33.53
C ILE A 202 2.23 -3.39 -33.41
N PHE A 203 1.93 -4.21 -34.41
CA PHE A 203 2.33 -5.63 -34.43
C PHE A 203 3.83 -5.80 -34.24
N ASN A 204 4.64 -5.03 -34.96
CA ASN A 204 6.09 -5.06 -34.84
C ASN A 204 6.59 -4.58 -33.47
N SER A 205 5.89 -3.63 -32.85
CA SER A 205 6.19 -3.18 -31.49
C SER A 205 5.91 -4.28 -30.47
N LEU A 206 4.72 -4.89 -30.51
CA LEU A 206 4.34 -5.98 -29.62
C LEU A 206 5.24 -7.21 -29.81
N LYS A 207 5.63 -7.52 -31.03
CA LYS A 207 6.56 -8.62 -31.34
C LYS A 207 7.94 -8.41 -30.69
N LYS A 208 8.41 -7.17 -30.61
CA LYS A 208 9.68 -6.85 -29.93
C LYS A 208 9.54 -6.88 -28.43
N GLU A 209 8.37 -6.51 -27.92
CA GLU A 209 8.12 -6.42 -26.48
C GLU A 209 7.97 -7.79 -25.83
N ASP A 210 7.08 -8.62 -26.34
CA ASP A 210 6.85 -9.98 -25.84
C ASP A 210 6.39 -10.94 -26.97
N PRO A 211 7.33 -11.62 -27.65
CA PRO A 211 7.02 -12.54 -28.76
C PRO A 211 6.10 -13.70 -28.36
N LEU A 212 6.33 -14.28 -27.17
CA LEU A 212 5.53 -15.42 -26.68
C LEU A 212 4.08 -15.01 -26.42
N LEU A 213 3.89 -13.85 -25.78
CA LEU A 213 2.54 -13.37 -25.49
C LEU A 213 1.80 -12.97 -26.79
N LEU A 214 2.52 -12.43 -27.77
CA LEU A 214 1.95 -12.15 -29.09
C LEU A 214 1.47 -13.43 -29.77
N GLU A 215 2.28 -14.48 -29.75
CA GLU A 215 1.93 -15.78 -30.32
C GLU A 215 0.75 -16.42 -29.58
N ALA A 216 0.73 -16.32 -28.25
CA ALA A 216 -0.42 -16.74 -27.44
C ALA A 216 -1.71 -16.00 -27.84
N CYS A 217 -1.66 -14.69 -28.01
CA CYS A 217 -2.82 -13.90 -28.46
C CYS A 217 -3.30 -14.27 -29.86
N GLN A 218 -2.43 -14.79 -30.71
CA GLN A 218 -2.80 -15.23 -32.08
C GLN A 218 -3.43 -16.62 -32.11
N LEU A 219 -3.02 -17.52 -31.22
CA LEU A 219 -3.36 -18.95 -31.28
C LEU A 219 -4.38 -19.38 -30.23
N LEU A 220 -4.44 -18.68 -29.08
CA LEU A 220 -5.28 -19.02 -27.95
C LEU A 220 -6.41 -18.00 -27.78
N THR A 221 -7.46 -18.38 -27.06
CA THR A 221 -8.57 -17.46 -26.76
C THR A 221 -8.16 -16.48 -25.65
N ARG A 222 -8.80 -15.31 -25.68
CA ARG A 222 -8.59 -14.28 -24.66
C ARG A 222 -8.89 -14.83 -23.26
N GLU A 223 -10.02 -15.53 -23.12
CA GLU A 223 -10.49 -16.10 -21.86
C GLU A 223 -9.47 -17.08 -21.28
N PHE A 224 -8.88 -17.93 -22.13
CA PHE A 224 -7.83 -18.87 -21.68
C PHE A 224 -6.58 -18.15 -21.19
N ILE A 225 -6.11 -17.13 -21.92
CA ILE A 225 -4.92 -16.36 -21.54
C ILE A 225 -5.13 -15.65 -20.20
N GLU A 226 -6.33 -15.11 -19.96
CA GLU A 226 -6.72 -14.48 -18.69
C GLU A 226 -6.82 -15.52 -17.58
N GLU A 227 -7.41 -16.69 -17.82
CA GLU A 227 -7.56 -17.79 -16.87
C GLU A 227 -6.21 -18.29 -16.34
N VAL A 228 -5.26 -18.51 -17.25
CA VAL A 228 -3.89 -18.94 -16.91
C VAL A 228 -3.01 -17.78 -16.43
N ARG A 229 -3.54 -16.55 -16.37
CA ARG A 229 -2.87 -15.36 -15.84
C ARG A 229 -1.54 -15.04 -16.46
N PHE A 230 -1.44 -15.25 -17.76
CA PHE A 230 -0.19 -15.02 -18.52
C PHE A 230 0.98 -15.88 -18.01
N ASP A 231 0.70 -17.06 -17.44
CA ASP A 231 1.77 -17.98 -17.03
C ASP A 231 2.51 -18.50 -18.25
N ARG A 232 3.79 -18.13 -18.34
CA ARG A 232 4.61 -18.41 -19.52
C ARG A 232 4.84 -19.89 -19.77
N GLN A 233 4.89 -20.71 -18.72
CA GLN A 233 5.09 -22.15 -18.89
C GLN A 233 3.84 -22.79 -19.46
N THR A 234 2.68 -22.41 -18.97
CA THR A 234 1.38 -22.89 -19.49
C THR A 234 1.15 -22.40 -20.90
N LEU A 235 1.33 -21.11 -21.18
CA LEU A 235 1.17 -20.56 -22.53
C LEU A 235 2.10 -21.25 -23.53
N SER A 236 3.36 -21.44 -23.18
CA SER A 236 4.33 -22.11 -24.07
C SER A 236 3.97 -23.57 -24.37
N ARG A 237 3.31 -24.29 -23.45
CA ARG A 237 2.88 -25.67 -23.67
C ARG A 237 1.66 -25.76 -24.59
N GLU A 238 0.76 -24.80 -24.50
CA GLU A 238 -0.47 -24.79 -25.30
C GLU A 238 -0.28 -24.24 -26.71
N ILE A 239 0.83 -23.55 -26.99
CA ILE A 239 1.18 -23.04 -28.32
C ILE A 239 1.90 -24.11 -29.18
N ILE A 240 2.55 -25.10 -28.56
CA ILE A 240 3.27 -26.20 -29.23
C ILE A 240 2.29 -27.29 -29.64
#